data_17ed56c86091e975277fc332c9981f41
#
_entry.id   17ed56c86091e975277fc332c9981f41
#
_cell.length_a   1.000
_cell.length_b   1.000
_cell.length_c   1.000
_cell.angle_alpha   90.00
_cell.angle_beta   90.00
_cell.angle_gamma   90.00
#
_symmetry.space_group_name_H-M   'P 1'
#
loop_
_entity.id
_entity.type
_entity.pdbx_description
1 polymer ?
#
loop_
_entity_poly.entity_id
_entity_poly.type
_entity_poly.pdbx_seq_one_letter_code
_entity_poly.pdbx_strand_id
1 'polypeptide(L)'
;EIASCLVGSEMCIRDSSYIGSKIFEADHLYKRFGDLKILEDFSYIFARYEKMGIVGNNGTGKSTFIKILMGEQKPDSGTLDIGETVRFGYYSQDGLKFDEQMKVIDVVQDIAEVIELGNGKKLTASQFLQHFLFTPETQHSYVYKLSGGERRRLYLCTILMRNPNFLVLDEPTNDLDIITLNVLEEYLQNFKGCVIVVSHDRYFMDKVVDHLMVFNGQGDIRDFPGNYSDYRDWKDAKAQKEKEAEKPQEEK
;
A
#
# COMPACT_ATOMS: atom_id res chain seq x y z
N GLU A 1 31.31 24.78 -45.28
CA GLU A 1 31.51 23.44 -44.70
C GLU A 1 30.48 23.26 -43.61
N ILE A 2 29.50 22.51 -43.93
CA ILE A 2 28.27 22.35 -43.16
C ILE A 2 28.42 21.06 -42.36
N ALA A 3 28.63 21.18 -41.07
CA ALA A 3 28.55 20.05 -40.16
C ALA A 3 27.09 19.80 -39.82
N SER A 4 26.54 18.74 -40.36
CA SER A 4 25.22 18.20 -40.08
C SER A 4 25.18 17.65 -38.67
N CYS A 5 24.52 18.35 -37.75
CA CYS A 5 24.13 17.81 -36.46
C CYS A 5 22.95 16.88 -36.66
N LEU A 6 23.20 15.59 -36.66
CA LEU A 6 22.20 14.56 -36.38
C LEU A 6 21.88 14.59 -34.89
N VAL A 7 20.81 15.30 -34.56
CA VAL A 7 20.18 15.19 -33.26
C VAL A 7 19.48 13.86 -33.22
N GLY A 8 20.15 12.83 -32.69
CA GLY A 8 19.52 11.61 -32.25
C GLY A 8 18.54 11.94 -31.14
N SER A 9 17.26 11.76 -31.34
CA SER A 9 16.28 11.75 -30.29
C SER A 9 16.61 10.58 -29.37
N GLU A 10 17.40 10.84 -28.32
CA GLU A 10 17.42 9.96 -27.17
C GLU A 10 16.02 9.98 -26.60
N MET A 11 15.27 8.96 -26.95
CA MET A 11 14.04 8.62 -26.27
C MET A 11 14.48 8.25 -24.84
N CYS A 12 14.44 9.22 -23.93
CA CYS A 12 14.60 9.00 -22.52
C CYS A 12 13.56 7.94 -22.11
N ILE A 13 14.00 6.69 -22.05
CA ILE A 13 13.28 5.66 -21.32
C ILE A 13 13.29 6.15 -19.88
N ARG A 14 12.25 6.87 -19.47
CA ARG A 14 12.06 7.23 -18.08
C ARG A 14 11.99 5.90 -17.34
N ASP A 15 13.01 5.65 -16.51
CA ASP A 15 13.01 4.52 -15.61
C ASP A 15 11.71 4.57 -14.80
N SER A 16 10.82 3.64 -15.10
CA SER A 16 9.45 3.67 -14.59
C SER A 16 9.39 3.43 -13.08
N SER A 17 10.49 2.96 -12.49
CA SER A 17 10.64 2.71 -11.05
C SER A 17 11.26 3.90 -10.29
N TYR A 18 11.69 4.96 -10.99
CA TYR A 18 12.31 6.09 -10.33
C TYR A 18 11.33 6.81 -9.41
N ILE A 19 11.67 6.88 -8.11
CA ILE A 19 10.97 7.69 -7.11
C ILE A 19 11.86 8.89 -6.75
N GLY A 20 11.32 10.09 -6.86
CA GLY A 20 12.00 11.35 -6.55
C GLY A 20 12.43 11.45 -5.08
N SER A 21 13.11 12.52 -4.71
CA SER A 21 13.49 12.77 -3.31
C SER A 21 12.28 13.10 -2.42
N LYS A 22 11.26 13.71 -2.98
CA LYS A 22 10.02 14.06 -2.29
C LYS A 22 8.96 13.01 -2.57
N ILE A 23 8.43 12.42 -1.52
CA ILE A 23 7.37 11.40 -1.59
C ILE A 23 6.04 12.06 -1.25
N PHE A 24 5.77 12.29 0.03
CA PHE A 24 4.76 13.22 0.47
C PHE A 24 5.18 13.93 1.75
N GLU A 25 4.69 15.13 1.91
CA GLU A 25 4.88 15.96 3.08
C GLU A 25 3.52 16.48 3.52
N ALA A 26 3.10 16.06 4.69
CA ALA A 26 1.90 16.53 5.36
C ALA A 26 2.30 17.58 6.39
N ASP A 27 1.69 18.76 6.34
CA ASP A 27 1.98 19.85 7.24
C ASP A 27 0.69 20.39 7.86
N HIS A 28 0.59 20.22 9.18
CA HIS A 28 -0.53 20.68 10.00
C HIS A 28 -1.91 20.30 9.43
N LEU A 29 -2.08 19.01 9.06
CA LEU A 29 -3.34 18.52 8.50
C LEU A 29 -4.40 18.37 9.58
N TYR A 30 -5.61 18.88 9.25
CA TYR A 30 -6.81 18.72 10.05
C TYR A 30 -7.92 18.08 9.21
N LYS A 31 -8.66 17.15 9.82
CA LYS A 31 -9.86 16.55 9.22
C LYS A 31 -10.86 16.15 10.28
N ARG A 32 -12.13 16.57 10.11
CA ARG A 32 -13.24 16.25 11.01
C ARG A 32 -14.48 15.85 10.23
N PHE A 33 -15.32 15.04 10.87
CA PHE A 33 -16.68 14.76 10.44
C PHE A 33 -17.63 15.02 11.63
N GLY A 34 -18.26 16.19 11.65
CA GLY A 34 -18.98 16.64 12.84
C GLY A 34 -18.05 16.70 14.05
N ASP A 35 -18.41 15.98 15.11
CA ASP A 35 -17.61 15.92 16.34
C ASP A 35 -16.44 14.94 16.29
N LEU A 36 -16.41 14.08 15.26
CA LEU A 36 -15.34 13.07 15.10
C LEU A 36 -14.11 13.70 14.48
N LYS A 37 -13.03 13.79 15.25
CA LYS A 37 -11.73 14.22 14.78
C LYS A 37 -11.00 13.04 14.16
N ILE A 38 -10.58 13.19 12.91
CA ILE A 38 -9.81 12.17 12.16
C ILE A 38 -8.32 12.49 12.18
N LEU A 39 -7.98 13.73 11.83
CA LEU A 39 -6.64 14.29 11.91
C LEU A 39 -6.71 15.57 12.74
N GLU A 40 -5.77 15.74 13.67
CA GLU A 40 -5.62 16.94 14.46
C GLU A 40 -4.14 17.29 14.54
N ASP A 41 -3.77 18.37 13.84
CA ASP A 41 -2.40 18.87 13.76
C ASP A 41 -1.38 17.81 13.28
N PHE A 42 -1.78 17.02 12.27
CA PHE A 42 -0.96 15.93 11.76
C PHE A 42 0.10 16.47 10.80
N SER A 43 1.37 16.25 11.15
CA SER A 43 2.52 16.57 10.30
C SER A 43 3.41 15.34 10.15
N TYR A 44 3.76 15.00 8.91
CA TYR A 44 4.60 13.85 8.62
C TYR A 44 5.32 14.00 7.27
N ILE A 45 6.59 13.59 7.24
CA ILE A 45 7.40 13.54 6.01
C ILE A 45 7.71 12.08 5.71
N PHE A 46 7.16 11.57 4.61
CA PHE A 46 7.36 10.20 4.19
C PHE A 46 8.70 10.03 3.48
N ALA A 47 9.52 9.12 3.98
CA ALA A 47 10.85 8.86 3.43
C ALA A 47 10.81 7.96 2.18
N ARG A 48 11.89 7.99 1.39
CA ARG A 48 12.04 7.08 0.25
C ARG A 48 12.18 5.65 0.73
N TYR A 49 11.50 4.75 0.01
CA TYR A 49 11.51 3.30 0.27
C TYR A 49 10.93 2.89 1.63
N GLU A 50 10.30 3.82 2.31
CA GLU A 50 9.66 3.60 3.60
C GLU A 50 8.48 2.62 3.46
N LYS A 51 8.39 1.69 4.39
CA LYS A 51 7.31 0.71 4.46
C LYS A 51 6.62 0.86 5.81
N MET A 52 5.47 1.53 5.77
CA MET A 52 4.70 1.89 6.96
C MET A 52 3.48 0.99 7.13
N GLY A 53 3.25 0.50 8.33
CA GLY A 53 2.01 -0.14 8.71
C GLY A 53 1.05 0.85 9.39
N ILE A 54 -0.22 0.82 9.04
CA ILE A 54 -1.26 1.58 9.73
C ILE A 54 -2.08 0.64 10.58
N VAL A 55 -2.15 0.93 11.89
CA VAL A 55 -2.90 0.16 12.87
C VAL A 55 -3.85 1.04 13.67
N GLY A 56 -4.95 0.49 14.14
CA GLY A 56 -5.95 1.20 14.93
C GLY A 56 -7.32 0.53 14.84
N ASN A 57 -8.19 0.86 15.77
CA ASN A 57 -9.56 0.32 15.79
C ASN A 57 -10.37 0.78 14.55
N ASN A 58 -11.48 0.12 14.28
CA ASN A 58 -12.38 0.56 13.22
C ASN A 58 -12.97 1.95 13.55
N GLY A 59 -13.09 2.80 12.54
CA GLY A 59 -13.61 4.17 12.71
C GLY A 59 -12.59 5.20 13.22
N THR A 60 -11.32 4.84 13.44
CA THR A 60 -10.28 5.79 13.88
C THR A 60 -9.75 6.72 12.79
N GLY A 61 -10.20 6.53 11.53
CA GLY A 61 -9.83 7.44 10.44
C GLY A 61 -8.81 6.89 9.44
N LYS A 62 -8.39 5.61 9.55
CA LYS A 62 -7.39 4.99 8.65
C LYS A 62 -7.75 5.16 7.16
N SER A 63 -8.95 4.74 6.77
CA SER A 63 -9.40 4.84 5.38
C SER A 63 -9.58 6.30 4.91
N THR A 64 -9.96 7.20 5.81
CA THR A 64 -10.03 8.64 5.51
C THR A 64 -8.64 9.21 5.25
N PHE A 65 -7.65 8.84 6.03
CA PHE A 65 -6.25 9.23 5.83
C PHE A 65 -5.74 8.75 4.46
N ILE A 66 -5.99 7.48 4.10
CA ILE A 66 -5.64 6.95 2.78
C ILE A 66 -6.32 7.75 1.66
N LYS A 67 -7.62 8.06 1.78
CA LYS A 67 -8.36 8.86 0.78
C LYS A 67 -7.80 10.27 0.64
N ILE A 68 -7.30 10.87 1.74
CA ILE A 68 -6.63 12.17 1.69
C ILE A 68 -5.29 12.04 0.93
N LEU A 69 -4.49 11.01 1.21
CA LEU A 69 -3.24 10.74 0.49
C LEU A 69 -3.47 10.51 -1.01
N MET A 70 -4.53 9.78 -1.35
CA MET A 70 -4.89 9.52 -2.75
C MET A 70 -5.50 10.72 -3.48
N GLY A 71 -5.75 11.84 -2.76
CA GLY A 71 -6.39 13.02 -3.32
C GLY A 71 -7.89 12.88 -3.55
N GLU A 72 -8.51 11.78 -3.11
CA GLU A 72 -9.96 11.54 -3.20
C GLU A 72 -10.75 12.40 -2.20
N GLN A 73 -10.10 12.79 -1.11
CA GLN A 73 -10.69 13.61 -0.08
C GLN A 73 -9.74 14.75 0.31
N LYS A 74 -10.29 15.96 0.45
CA LYS A 74 -9.48 17.11 0.89
C LYS A 74 -9.43 17.20 2.41
N PRO A 75 -8.29 17.57 3.00
CA PRO A 75 -8.23 17.99 4.40
C PRO A 75 -9.05 19.26 4.61
N ASP A 76 -9.44 19.54 5.84
CA ASP A 76 -10.19 20.76 6.18
C ASP A 76 -9.24 21.96 6.29
N SER A 77 -7.99 21.73 6.73
CA SER A 77 -6.90 22.69 6.71
C SER A 77 -5.54 21.98 6.72
N GLY A 78 -4.47 22.76 6.56
CA GLY A 78 -3.11 22.24 6.37
C GLY A 78 -2.77 22.01 4.91
N THR A 79 -1.56 21.55 4.64
CA THR A 79 -1.07 21.29 3.29
C THR A 79 -0.59 19.85 3.15
N LEU A 80 -0.90 19.24 2.02
CA LEU A 80 -0.38 17.94 1.61
C LEU A 80 0.32 18.13 0.27
N ASP A 81 1.63 17.96 0.26
CA ASP A 81 2.44 18.08 -0.94
C ASP A 81 2.97 16.70 -1.34
N ILE A 82 2.57 16.25 -2.52
CA ILE A 82 2.91 14.93 -3.07
C ILE A 82 3.89 15.14 -4.22
N GLY A 83 4.97 14.37 -4.22
CA GLY A 83 5.98 14.43 -5.26
C GLY A 83 5.42 14.09 -6.64
N GLU A 84 5.77 14.89 -7.65
CA GLU A 84 5.29 14.72 -9.05
C GLU A 84 5.61 13.36 -9.66
N THR A 85 6.63 12.66 -9.15
CA THR A 85 7.04 11.34 -9.62
C THR A 85 6.29 10.20 -8.95
N VAL A 86 5.47 10.49 -7.93
CA VAL A 86 4.72 9.47 -7.18
C VAL A 86 3.59 8.92 -8.05
N ARG A 87 3.58 7.59 -8.17
CA ARG A 87 2.53 6.83 -8.87
C ARG A 87 1.95 5.83 -7.90
N PHE A 88 0.73 6.12 -7.47
CA PHE A 88 0.01 5.28 -6.53
C PHE A 88 -0.52 4.01 -7.19
N GLY A 89 -0.38 2.88 -6.48
CA GLY A 89 -1.17 1.68 -6.67
C GLY A 89 -2.00 1.45 -5.41
N TYR A 90 -3.31 1.45 -5.54
CA TYR A 90 -4.20 1.29 -4.39
C TYR A 90 -5.01 -0.01 -4.51
N TYR A 91 -4.78 -0.91 -3.57
CA TYR A 91 -5.57 -2.12 -3.38
C TYR A 91 -6.60 -1.88 -2.29
N SER A 92 -7.87 -1.85 -2.66
CA SER A 92 -9.00 -1.70 -1.73
C SER A 92 -10.03 -2.81 -1.93
N GLN A 93 -10.85 -3.04 -0.92
CA GLN A 93 -11.92 -4.04 -0.97
C GLN A 93 -12.99 -3.75 -2.02
N ASP A 94 -13.22 -2.46 -2.35
CA ASP A 94 -14.27 -2.02 -3.27
C ASP A 94 -13.82 -1.92 -4.74
N GLY A 95 -12.55 -2.18 -5.03
CA GLY A 95 -11.92 -1.87 -6.32
C GLY A 95 -12.17 -2.85 -7.46
N LEU A 96 -12.94 -3.92 -7.25
CA LEU A 96 -13.15 -5.00 -8.23
C LEU A 96 -14.14 -4.60 -9.34
N LYS A 97 -13.62 -4.02 -10.43
CA LYS A 97 -14.39 -3.78 -11.65
C LYS A 97 -13.61 -4.33 -12.86
N PHE A 98 -14.10 -5.41 -13.43
CA PHE A 98 -13.56 -6.01 -14.65
C PHE A 98 -14.64 -6.09 -15.72
N ASP A 99 -14.20 -6.03 -16.98
CA ASP A 99 -15.01 -6.57 -18.06
C ASP A 99 -14.99 -8.10 -17.98
N GLU A 100 -16.11 -8.68 -17.60
CA GLU A 100 -16.23 -10.12 -17.38
C GLU A 100 -16.09 -10.94 -18.68
N GLN A 101 -16.22 -10.30 -19.84
CA GLN A 101 -16.09 -10.92 -21.15
C GLN A 101 -14.65 -10.96 -21.67
N MET A 102 -13.71 -10.32 -20.97
CA MET A 102 -12.29 -10.40 -21.29
C MET A 102 -11.66 -11.68 -20.75
N LYS A 103 -10.58 -12.12 -21.40
CA LYS A 103 -9.72 -13.17 -20.83
C LYS A 103 -8.80 -12.57 -19.79
N VAL A 104 -8.40 -13.38 -18.83
CA VAL A 104 -7.49 -12.97 -17.73
C VAL A 104 -6.21 -12.34 -18.26
N ILE A 105 -5.60 -12.95 -19.28
CA ILE A 105 -4.37 -12.44 -19.88
C ILE A 105 -4.57 -11.09 -20.56
N ASP A 106 -5.70 -10.90 -21.24
CA ASP A 106 -5.99 -9.66 -21.97
C ASP A 106 -6.16 -8.48 -20.99
N VAL A 107 -6.83 -8.71 -19.84
CA VAL A 107 -6.97 -7.69 -18.78
C VAL A 107 -5.63 -7.13 -18.32
N VAL A 108 -4.62 -7.99 -18.23
CA VAL A 108 -3.29 -7.59 -17.77
C VAL A 108 -2.44 -7.01 -18.90
N GLN A 109 -2.54 -7.58 -20.12
CA GLN A 109 -1.84 -7.08 -21.30
C GLN A 109 -2.31 -5.69 -21.73
N ASP A 110 -3.58 -5.35 -21.55
CA ASP A 110 -4.11 -4.00 -21.81
C ASP A 110 -3.46 -2.93 -20.93
N ILE A 111 -2.91 -3.34 -19.77
CA ILE A 111 -2.19 -2.43 -18.88
C ILE A 111 -0.72 -2.32 -19.29
N ALA A 112 -0.04 -3.45 -19.45
CA ALA A 112 1.35 -3.52 -19.87
C ALA A 112 1.69 -4.92 -20.41
N GLU A 113 2.51 -4.98 -21.45
CA GLU A 113 3.03 -6.26 -21.98
C GLU A 113 4.15 -6.83 -21.10
N VAL A 114 4.92 -5.96 -20.46
CA VAL A 114 6.10 -6.29 -19.66
C VAL A 114 6.13 -5.44 -18.40
N ILE A 115 6.47 -6.06 -17.28
CA ILE A 115 6.75 -5.38 -16.00
C ILE A 115 8.22 -5.58 -15.62
N GLU A 116 8.84 -4.56 -15.05
CA GLU A 116 10.17 -4.64 -14.44
C GLU A 116 10.04 -4.75 -12.92
N LEU A 117 10.58 -5.83 -12.36
CA LEU A 117 10.61 -6.04 -10.91
C LEU A 117 11.76 -5.23 -10.28
N GLY A 118 11.66 -4.95 -8.99
CA GLY A 118 12.65 -4.17 -8.24
C GLY A 118 14.10 -4.69 -8.29
N ASN A 119 14.30 -5.94 -8.70
CA ASN A 119 15.62 -6.55 -8.93
C ASN A 119 16.14 -6.38 -10.38
N GLY A 120 15.44 -5.61 -11.23
CA GLY A 120 15.77 -5.40 -12.64
C GLY A 120 15.32 -6.53 -13.57
N LYS A 121 14.67 -7.58 -13.06
CA LYS A 121 14.13 -8.67 -13.88
C LYS A 121 12.87 -8.21 -14.59
N LYS A 122 12.82 -8.42 -15.92
CA LYS A 122 11.64 -8.16 -16.73
C LYS A 122 10.81 -9.42 -16.88
N LEU A 123 9.53 -9.32 -16.63
CA LEU A 123 8.55 -10.39 -16.83
C LEU A 123 7.50 -9.96 -17.85
N THR A 124 7.12 -10.86 -18.73
CA THR A 124 5.93 -10.67 -19.56
C THR A 124 4.66 -10.77 -18.72
N ALA A 125 3.54 -10.25 -19.21
CA ALA A 125 2.25 -10.35 -18.54
C ALA A 125 1.91 -11.81 -18.16
N SER A 126 2.17 -12.77 -19.05
CA SER A 126 1.94 -14.19 -18.78
C SER A 126 2.84 -14.73 -17.69
N GLN A 127 4.13 -14.40 -17.69
CA GLN A 127 5.08 -14.82 -16.64
C GLN A 127 4.71 -14.20 -15.28
N PHE A 128 4.26 -12.93 -15.29
CA PHE A 128 3.81 -12.26 -14.09
C PHE A 128 2.55 -12.91 -13.51
N LEU A 129 1.58 -13.22 -14.35
CA LEU A 129 0.39 -13.96 -13.93
C LEU A 129 0.73 -15.36 -13.39
N GLN A 130 1.70 -16.07 -14.01
CA GLN A 130 2.19 -17.35 -13.47
C GLN A 130 2.81 -17.20 -12.08
N HIS A 131 3.58 -16.12 -11.87
CA HIS A 131 4.15 -15.82 -10.55
C HIS A 131 3.04 -15.62 -9.50
N PHE A 132 1.91 -15.04 -9.90
CA PHE A 132 0.70 -14.92 -9.09
C PHE A 132 -0.27 -16.10 -9.25
N LEU A 133 0.24 -17.29 -9.57
CA LEU A 133 -0.47 -18.58 -9.53
C LEU A 133 -1.62 -18.73 -10.55
N PHE A 134 -1.62 -17.97 -11.63
CA PHE A 134 -2.50 -18.20 -12.77
C PHE A 134 -1.86 -19.20 -13.74
N THR A 135 -2.42 -20.40 -13.84
CA THR A 135 -1.95 -21.39 -14.81
C THR A 135 -2.20 -20.91 -16.24
N PRO A 136 -1.46 -21.43 -17.26
CA PRO A 136 -1.71 -21.05 -18.66
C PRO A 136 -3.17 -21.22 -19.10
N GLU A 137 -3.84 -22.28 -18.60
CA GLU A 137 -5.25 -22.51 -18.92
C GLU A 137 -6.14 -21.43 -18.30
N THR A 138 -5.90 -21.06 -17.04
CA THR A 138 -6.65 -20.01 -16.34
C THR A 138 -6.41 -18.64 -16.98
N GLN A 139 -5.18 -18.35 -17.45
CA GLN A 139 -4.88 -17.10 -18.15
C GLN A 139 -5.71 -16.91 -19.42
N HIS A 140 -6.02 -17.98 -20.15
CA HIS A 140 -6.84 -17.94 -21.36
C HIS A 140 -8.35 -18.13 -21.10
N SER A 141 -8.75 -18.30 -19.83
CA SER A 141 -10.17 -18.33 -19.46
C SER A 141 -10.74 -16.93 -19.31
N TYR A 142 -12.07 -16.83 -19.39
CA TYR A 142 -12.76 -15.55 -19.19
C TYR A 142 -12.85 -15.19 -17.72
N VAL A 143 -12.87 -13.88 -17.41
CA VAL A 143 -12.92 -13.35 -16.05
C VAL A 143 -14.17 -13.82 -15.30
N TYR A 144 -15.32 -13.96 -15.99
CA TYR A 144 -16.57 -14.44 -15.34
C TYR A 144 -16.44 -15.86 -14.78
N LYS A 145 -15.50 -16.67 -15.26
CA LYS A 145 -15.25 -18.04 -14.77
C LYS A 145 -14.39 -18.12 -13.51
N LEU A 146 -13.75 -17.02 -13.15
CA LEU A 146 -12.89 -16.97 -11.98
C LEU A 146 -13.69 -17.03 -10.68
N SER A 147 -13.18 -17.74 -9.70
CA SER A 147 -13.63 -17.67 -8.31
C SER A 147 -13.44 -16.28 -7.72
N GLY A 148 -14.12 -15.97 -6.61
CA GLY A 148 -13.97 -14.69 -5.92
C GLY A 148 -12.51 -14.40 -5.51
N GLY A 149 -11.79 -15.41 -5.00
CA GLY A 149 -10.37 -15.28 -4.64
C GLY A 149 -9.46 -15.03 -5.85
N GLU A 150 -9.69 -15.73 -6.97
CA GLU A 150 -8.95 -15.50 -8.22
C GLU A 150 -9.21 -14.11 -8.80
N ARG A 151 -10.43 -13.59 -8.71
CA ARG A 151 -10.76 -12.22 -9.13
C ARG A 151 -10.00 -11.19 -8.29
N ARG A 152 -9.90 -11.38 -6.97
CA ARG A 152 -9.14 -10.49 -6.07
C ARG A 152 -7.65 -10.55 -6.36
N ARG A 153 -7.13 -11.73 -6.63
CA ARG A 153 -5.75 -11.93 -7.08
C ARG A 153 -5.48 -11.26 -8.41
N LEU A 154 -6.39 -11.38 -9.38
CA LEU A 154 -6.29 -10.67 -10.66
C LEU A 154 -6.31 -9.15 -10.45
N TYR A 155 -7.17 -8.64 -9.57
CA TYR A 155 -7.20 -7.22 -9.24
C TYR A 155 -5.86 -6.74 -8.69
N LEU A 156 -5.25 -7.49 -7.78
CA LEU A 156 -3.91 -7.19 -7.30
C LEU A 156 -2.91 -7.14 -8.46
N CYS A 157 -2.93 -8.13 -9.36
CA CYS A 157 -2.05 -8.15 -10.55
C CYS A 157 -2.23 -6.89 -11.41
N THR A 158 -3.45 -6.42 -11.63
CA THR A 158 -3.71 -5.21 -12.43
C THR A 158 -3.12 -3.95 -11.80
N ILE A 159 -3.11 -3.87 -10.48
CA ILE A 159 -2.50 -2.74 -9.75
C ILE A 159 -0.97 -2.79 -9.91
N LEU A 160 -0.37 -3.95 -9.68
CA LEU A 160 1.08 -4.12 -9.75
C LEU A 160 1.62 -3.95 -11.17
N MET A 161 0.89 -4.38 -12.20
CA MET A 161 1.27 -4.21 -13.60
C MET A 161 1.32 -2.75 -14.07
N ARG A 162 0.64 -1.84 -13.39
CA ARG A 162 0.77 -0.38 -13.63
C ARG A 162 2.12 0.17 -13.19
N ASN A 163 2.96 -0.69 -12.63
CA ASN A 163 4.29 -0.36 -12.11
C ASN A 163 4.26 0.88 -11.19
N PRO A 164 3.47 0.85 -10.10
CA PRO A 164 3.46 1.93 -9.12
C PRO A 164 4.81 2.00 -8.42
N ASN A 165 5.15 3.17 -7.88
CA ASN A 165 6.30 3.34 -6.99
C ASN A 165 5.86 3.70 -5.55
N PHE A 166 4.55 3.77 -5.33
CA PHE A 166 3.93 3.91 -4.02
C PHE A 166 2.71 2.98 -3.94
N LEU A 167 2.77 1.96 -3.11
CA LEU A 167 1.69 1.00 -2.92
C LEU A 167 0.94 1.29 -1.62
N VAL A 168 -0.39 1.28 -1.72
CA VAL A 168 -1.30 1.32 -0.57
C VAL A 168 -2.12 0.05 -0.60
N LEU A 169 -2.04 -0.76 0.45
CA LEU A 169 -2.73 -2.03 0.60
C LEU A 169 -3.69 -1.93 1.79
N ASP A 170 -4.99 -1.89 1.50
CA ASP A 170 -6.03 -1.79 2.52
C ASP A 170 -6.65 -3.16 2.78
N GLU A 171 -6.29 -3.77 3.93
CA GLU A 171 -6.71 -5.09 4.41
C GLU A 171 -6.53 -6.23 3.39
N PRO A 172 -5.34 -6.38 2.77
CA PRO A 172 -5.13 -7.41 1.75
C PRO A 172 -5.30 -8.83 2.31
N THR A 173 -5.06 -9.02 3.60
CA THR A 173 -5.14 -10.31 4.29
C THR A 173 -6.57 -10.84 4.45
N ASN A 174 -7.59 -9.98 4.36
CA ASN A 174 -8.99 -10.40 4.41
C ASN A 174 -9.46 -11.03 3.09
N ASP A 175 -8.81 -10.67 1.99
CA ASP A 175 -9.30 -10.91 0.65
C ASP A 175 -8.49 -11.93 -0.14
N LEU A 176 -7.22 -12.09 0.21
CA LEU A 176 -6.27 -12.96 -0.49
C LEU A 176 -6.03 -14.24 0.30
N ASP A 177 -5.88 -15.36 -0.41
CA ASP A 177 -5.50 -16.63 0.20
C ASP A 177 -4.02 -16.60 0.65
N ILE A 178 -3.66 -17.49 1.59
CA ILE A 178 -2.33 -17.55 2.20
C ILE A 178 -1.22 -17.70 1.16
N ILE A 179 -1.45 -18.46 0.09
CA ILE A 179 -0.44 -18.70 -0.95
C ILE A 179 -0.21 -17.42 -1.74
N THR A 180 -1.28 -16.70 -2.08
CA THR A 180 -1.20 -15.39 -2.74
C THR A 180 -0.51 -14.36 -1.85
N LEU A 181 -0.80 -14.37 -0.54
CA LEU A 181 -0.14 -13.48 0.43
C LEU A 181 1.37 -13.74 0.49
N ASN A 182 1.82 -14.99 0.47
CA ASN A 182 3.25 -15.30 0.43
C ASN A 182 3.93 -14.75 -0.84
N VAL A 183 3.26 -14.86 -1.99
CA VAL A 183 3.77 -14.27 -3.26
C VAL A 183 3.82 -12.74 -3.17
N LEU A 184 2.80 -12.13 -2.57
CA LEU A 184 2.78 -10.68 -2.35
C LEU A 184 3.88 -10.23 -1.38
N GLU A 185 4.11 -10.96 -0.29
CA GLU A 185 5.21 -10.69 0.65
C GLU A 185 6.57 -10.71 -0.06
N GLU A 186 6.85 -11.75 -0.86
CA GLU A 186 8.09 -11.84 -1.65
C GLU A 186 8.23 -10.68 -2.63
N TYR A 187 7.14 -10.30 -3.30
CA TYR A 187 7.12 -9.13 -4.17
C TYR A 187 7.46 -7.84 -3.42
N LEU A 188 6.82 -7.62 -2.25
CA LEU A 188 7.00 -6.42 -1.43
C LEU A 188 8.40 -6.32 -0.82
N GLN A 189 9.04 -7.44 -0.48
CA GLN A 189 10.42 -7.45 -0.01
C GLN A 189 11.41 -6.93 -1.06
N ASN A 190 11.15 -7.23 -2.33
CA ASN A 190 11.97 -6.79 -3.47
C ASN A 190 11.49 -5.47 -4.07
N PHE A 191 10.39 -4.91 -3.59
CA PHE A 191 9.80 -3.70 -4.12
C PHE A 191 10.62 -2.48 -3.77
N LYS A 192 11.11 -1.76 -4.79
CA LYS A 192 11.88 -0.52 -4.67
C LYS A 192 10.97 0.71 -4.72
N GLY A 193 10.02 0.76 -3.84
CA GLY A 193 9.06 1.85 -3.70
C GLY A 193 8.63 1.99 -2.25
N CYS A 194 7.72 2.93 -2.01
CA CYS A 194 7.10 3.13 -0.71
C CYS A 194 5.86 2.25 -0.57
N VAL A 195 5.58 1.79 0.64
CA VAL A 195 4.43 0.93 0.93
C VAL A 195 3.70 1.45 2.16
N ILE A 196 2.38 1.55 2.06
CA ILE A 196 1.50 1.67 3.22
C ILE A 196 0.64 0.42 3.27
N VAL A 197 0.61 -0.24 4.42
CA VAL A 197 -0.24 -1.41 4.66
C VAL A 197 -1.17 -1.14 5.83
N VAL A 198 -2.47 -1.29 5.60
CA VAL A 198 -3.46 -1.42 6.68
C VAL A 198 -3.78 -2.89 6.83
N SER A 199 -3.46 -3.48 7.95
CA SER A 199 -3.81 -4.87 8.25
C SER A 199 -3.84 -5.13 9.75
N HIS A 200 -4.58 -6.14 10.13
CA HIS A 200 -4.60 -6.71 11.48
C HIS A 200 -3.80 -8.01 11.59
N ASP A 201 -3.25 -8.49 10.48
CA ASP A 201 -2.43 -9.70 10.44
C ASP A 201 -0.99 -9.40 10.87
N ARG A 202 -0.60 -9.98 12.03
CA ARG A 202 0.71 -9.81 12.62
C ARG A 202 1.83 -10.30 11.70
N TYR A 203 1.66 -11.50 11.13
CA TYR A 203 2.73 -12.14 10.37
C TYR A 203 3.02 -11.39 9.07
N PHE A 204 1.97 -10.93 8.40
CA PHE A 204 2.11 -10.13 7.20
C PHE A 204 2.77 -8.79 7.50
N MET A 205 2.32 -8.10 8.56
CA MET A 205 2.86 -6.80 8.95
C MET A 205 4.34 -6.89 9.33
N ASP A 206 4.73 -7.87 10.18
CA ASP A 206 6.11 -8.03 10.64
C ASP A 206 7.12 -8.31 9.51
N LYS A 207 6.65 -8.88 8.39
CA LYS A 207 7.48 -9.16 7.22
C LYS A 207 7.61 -8.00 6.24
N VAL A 208 6.62 -7.09 6.23
CA VAL A 208 6.48 -6.09 5.17
C VAL A 208 6.83 -4.69 5.65
N VAL A 209 6.52 -4.33 6.92
CA VAL A 209 6.65 -2.96 7.39
C VAL A 209 7.82 -2.76 8.34
N ASP A 210 8.40 -1.56 8.28
CA ASP A 210 9.56 -1.17 9.09
C ASP A 210 9.13 -0.47 10.39
N HIS A 211 7.98 0.22 10.37
CA HIS A 211 7.40 0.91 11.53
C HIS A 211 5.88 1.07 11.38
N LEU A 212 5.23 1.56 12.42
CA LEU A 212 3.78 1.66 12.47
C LEU A 212 3.31 3.08 12.74
N MET A 213 2.24 3.47 12.06
CA MET A 213 1.44 4.63 12.40
C MET A 213 0.18 4.17 13.13
N VAL A 214 0.08 4.53 14.42
CA VAL A 214 -0.97 4.06 15.32
C VAL A 214 -2.08 5.10 15.41
N PHE A 215 -3.26 4.75 14.94
CA PHE A 215 -4.46 5.57 15.02
C PHE A 215 -5.25 5.23 16.28
N ASN A 216 -5.10 6.04 17.33
CA ASN A 216 -5.78 5.84 18.61
C ASN A 216 -7.24 6.36 18.61
N GLY A 217 -7.61 7.15 17.60
CA GLY A 217 -8.90 7.84 17.49
C GLY A 217 -8.83 9.28 18.00
N GLN A 218 -9.89 10.05 17.70
CA GLN A 218 -10.00 11.49 18.06
C GLN A 218 -8.82 12.35 17.59
N GLY A 219 -8.20 11.98 16.45
CA GLY A 219 -7.06 12.69 15.87
C GLY A 219 -5.70 12.36 16.52
N ASP A 220 -5.65 11.51 17.54
CA ASP A 220 -4.38 11.04 18.15
C ASP A 220 -3.76 9.98 17.23
N ILE A 221 -2.71 10.37 16.52
CA ILE A 221 -1.93 9.51 15.63
C ILE A 221 -0.48 9.54 16.11
N ARG A 222 0.10 8.37 16.29
CA ARG A 222 1.47 8.23 16.79
C ARG A 222 2.30 7.36 15.87
N ASP A 223 3.50 7.82 15.60
CA ASP A 223 4.55 7.01 14.98
C ASP A 223 5.16 6.08 16.05
N PHE A 224 5.19 4.79 15.76
CA PHE A 224 5.78 3.77 16.61
C PHE A 224 6.97 3.13 15.86
N PRO A 225 8.21 3.38 16.32
CA PRO A 225 9.41 2.79 15.74
C PRO A 225 9.51 1.31 16.11
N GLY A 226 9.22 0.43 15.18
CA GLY A 226 9.23 -1.02 15.37
C GLY A 226 8.15 -1.73 14.57
N ASN A 227 8.21 -3.05 14.58
CA ASN A 227 7.26 -3.90 13.87
C ASN A 227 5.96 -4.09 14.67
N TYR A 228 5.02 -4.83 14.11
CA TYR A 228 3.72 -5.04 14.73
C TYR A 228 3.82 -5.89 16.03
N SER A 229 4.77 -6.81 16.09
CA SER A 229 5.04 -7.61 17.29
C SER A 229 5.52 -6.72 18.45
N ASP A 230 6.50 -5.86 18.18
CA ASP A 230 7.04 -4.92 19.17
C ASP A 230 5.94 -4.00 19.73
N TYR A 231 5.06 -3.52 18.84
CA TYR A 231 3.91 -2.69 19.23
C TYR A 231 2.94 -3.44 20.15
N ARG A 232 2.62 -4.70 19.83
CA ARG A 232 1.74 -5.54 20.65
C ARG A 232 2.32 -5.77 22.02
N ASP A 233 3.58 -6.15 22.11
CA ASP A 233 4.27 -6.40 23.37
C ASP A 233 4.33 -5.12 24.22
N TRP A 234 4.61 -3.98 23.62
CA TRP A 234 4.55 -2.67 24.30
C TRP A 234 3.15 -2.35 24.81
N LYS A 235 2.12 -2.56 24.00
CA LYS A 235 0.73 -2.29 24.38
C LYS A 235 0.27 -3.18 25.53
N ASP A 236 0.61 -4.47 25.48
CA ASP A 236 0.25 -5.44 26.52
C ASP A 236 0.97 -5.13 27.84
N ALA A 237 2.26 -4.76 27.78
CA ALA A 237 3.02 -4.32 28.97
C ALA A 237 2.45 -3.03 29.58
N LYS A 238 2.01 -2.08 28.74
CA LYS A 238 1.36 -0.86 29.22
C LYS A 238 0.03 -1.15 29.92
N ALA A 239 -0.80 -1.99 29.32
CA ALA A 239 -2.09 -2.38 29.91
C ALA A 239 -1.94 -3.13 31.23
N GLN A 240 -0.88 -3.94 31.39
CA GLN A 240 -0.57 -4.60 32.66
C GLN A 240 -0.18 -3.58 33.73
N LYS A 241 0.68 -2.63 33.45
CA LYS A 241 1.09 -1.58 34.38
C LYS A 241 -0.09 -0.71 34.85
N GLU A 242 -0.99 -0.37 33.92
CA GLU A 242 -2.20 0.40 34.24
C GLU A 242 -3.12 -0.38 35.18
N LYS A 243 -3.31 -1.69 34.94
CA LYS A 243 -4.10 -2.57 35.86
C LYS A 243 -3.45 -2.78 37.24
N GLU A 244 -2.12 -2.78 37.31
CA GLU A 244 -1.39 -2.87 38.57
C GLU A 244 -1.48 -1.57 39.38
N ALA A 245 -1.49 -0.42 38.70
CA ALA A 245 -1.63 0.90 39.31
C ALA A 245 -3.06 1.18 39.85
N GLU A 246 -4.07 0.54 39.22
CA GLU A 246 -5.48 0.67 39.64
C GLU A 246 -5.89 -0.27 40.77
N LYS A 247 -5.05 -1.24 41.20
CA LYS A 247 -5.34 -2.08 42.37
C LYS A 247 -5.25 -1.22 43.64
N PRO A 248 -6.32 -1.11 44.43
CA PRO A 248 -6.27 -0.41 45.70
C PRO A 248 -5.19 -1.06 46.57
N GLN A 249 -4.32 -0.25 47.16
CA GLN A 249 -3.50 -0.70 48.27
C GLN A 249 -4.48 -1.04 49.39
N GLU A 250 -4.77 -2.32 49.63
CA GLU A 250 -5.40 -2.75 50.85
C GLU A 250 -4.45 -2.40 51.97
N GLU A 251 -4.79 -1.35 52.70
CA GLU A 251 -4.15 -0.96 53.96
C GLU A 251 -4.23 -2.14 54.94
N LYS A 252 -3.04 -2.53 55.40
CA LYS A 252 -2.91 -3.42 56.57
C LYS A 252 -3.08 -2.64 57.84
#